data_3b36de8110d9f1892b59bc31d83b9acf
#
_entry.id   3b36de8110d9f1892b59bc31d83b9acf
#
_cell.length_a   1.000
_cell.length_b   1.000
_cell.length_c   1.000
_cell.angle_alpha   90.00
_cell.angle_beta   90.00
_cell.angle_gamma   90.00
#
_symmetry.space_group_name_H-M   'P 1'
#
loop_
_entity.id
_entity.type
_entity.pdbx_description
1 polymer ?
#
loop_
_entity_poly.entity_id
_entity_poly.type
_entity_poly.pdbx_seq_one_letter_code
_entity_poly.pdbx_strand_id
1 'polypeptide(L)'
;GFSRDQIEIVVKNDLIPVLNTPEQCRQWIEIGESAVVHLDTGMERLGLSIEEFVEMSSSNRLKIEMLMSHFARADEPDHPFNQTQVNRLLDAHRLIKERFPFVRISLNNSAACLAGMSDFSDCGTLVRGGIALYGGSPFRTSEKGDRLATVASLSARVIQIRRVKAGAGLGYGSTFSVDQNSDIAIVGLGYADGLPRSLSNK
;
A
#
# COMPACT_ATOMS: atom_id res chain seq x y z
N GLY A 1 11.22 -1.12 -6.76
CA GLY A 1 12.46 -0.54 -7.30
C GLY A 1 13.70 -1.25 -6.78
N PHE A 2 14.81 -0.90 -7.30
CA PHE A 2 16.13 -1.41 -6.91
C PHE A 2 17.15 -0.28 -6.96
N SER A 3 18.27 -0.43 -6.25
CA SER A 3 19.47 0.38 -6.41
C SER A 3 20.47 -0.30 -7.36
N ARG A 4 21.41 0.45 -7.90
CA ARG A 4 22.37 -0.05 -8.91
C ARG A 4 23.15 -1.29 -8.45
N ASP A 5 23.52 -1.33 -7.19
CA ASP A 5 24.23 -2.45 -6.55
C ASP A 5 23.36 -3.72 -6.38
N GLN A 6 22.04 -3.62 -6.54
CA GLN A 6 21.11 -4.72 -6.43
C GLN A 6 20.78 -5.39 -7.78
N ILE A 7 21.22 -4.83 -8.89
CA ILE A 7 20.90 -5.35 -10.24
C ILE A 7 21.29 -6.82 -10.38
N GLU A 8 22.50 -7.19 -9.96
CA GLU A 8 22.96 -8.57 -10.04
C GLU A 8 22.07 -9.54 -9.25
N ILE A 9 21.60 -9.11 -8.07
CA ILE A 9 20.71 -9.92 -7.23
C ILE A 9 19.36 -10.10 -7.93
N VAL A 10 18.82 -9.05 -8.54
CA VAL A 10 17.54 -9.08 -9.27
C VAL A 10 17.63 -10.06 -10.44
N VAL A 11 18.67 -9.94 -11.26
CA VAL A 11 18.88 -10.80 -12.43
C VAL A 11 19.16 -12.25 -12.01
N LYS A 12 20.06 -12.47 -11.04
CA LYS A 12 20.43 -13.82 -10.58
C LYS A 12 19.22 -14.62 -10.02
N ASN A 13 18.25 -13.92 -9.43
CA ASN A 13 17.08 -14.57 -8.83
C ASN A 13 15.84 -14.50 -9.72
N ASP A 14 15.99 -14.13 -10.98
CA ASP A 14 14.89 -14.03 -11.96
C ASP A 14 13.72 -13.18 -11.46
N LEU A 15 14.03 -12.04 -10.83
CA LEU A 15 13.04 -11.14 -10.28
C LEU A 15 12.62 -10.11 -11.32
N ILE A 16 11.34 -9.82 -11.40
CA ILE A 16 10.80 -8.75 -12.24
C ILE A 16 10.75 -7.45 -11.44
N PRO A 17 11.63 -6.49 -11.71
CA PRO A 17 11.67 -5.26 -10.92
C PRO A 17 10.56 -4.29 -11.31
N VAL A 18 10.23 -3.41 -10.37
CA VAL A 18 9.38 -2.24 -10.61
C VAL A 18 10.28 -1.03 -10.85
N LEU A 19 10.20 -0.44 -12.04
CA LEU A 19 10.95 0.75 -12.43
C LEU A 19 10.15 2.00 -12.07
N ASN A 20 10.70 2.85 -11.21
CA ASN A 20 10.04 4.04 -10.69
C ASN A 20 10.67 5.34 -11.19
N THR A 21 11.82 5.29 -11.84
CA THR A 21 12.55 6.48 -12.30
C THR A 21 13.13 6.26 -13.70
N PRO A 22 13.36 7.34 -14.48
CA PRO A 22 14.03 7.24 -15.76
C PRO A 22 15.42 6.59 -15.67
N GLU A 23 16.14 6.83 -14.58
CA GLU A 23 17.45 6.23 -14.35
C GLU A 23 17.35 4.71 -14.20
N GLN A 24 16.40 4.19 -13.42
CA GLN A 24 16.15 2.74 -13.33
C GLN A 24 15.77 2.15 -14.69
N CYS A 25 14.97 2.87 -15.48
CA CYS A 25 14.63 2.45 -16.85
C CYS A 25 15.88 2.33 -17.74
N ARG A 26 16.77 3.35 -17.74
CA ARG A 26 18.01 3.32 -18.53
C ARG A 26 18.91 2.15 -18.12
N GLN A 27 19.09 1.93 -16.82
CA GLN A 27 19.87 0.79 -16.31
C GLN A 27 19.26 -0.54 -16.73
N TRP A 28 17.93 -0.68 -16.67
CA TRP A 28 17.26 -1.93 -17.01
C TRP A 28 17.19 -2.20 -18.52
N ILE A 29 17.15 -1.15 -19.34
CA ILE A 29 17.29 -1.25 -20.80
C ILE A 29 18.60 -1.94 -21.21
N GLU A 30 19.70 -1.70 -20.48
CA GLU A 30 20.98 -2.35 -20.74
C GLU A 30 20.95 -3.85 -20.43
N ILE A 31 20.17 -4.27 -19.46
CA ILE A 31 19.95 -5.67 -19.08
C ILE A 31 19.08 -6.37 -20.14
N GLY A 32 18.03 -5.70 -20.63
CA GLY A 32 17.15 -6.22 -21.67
C GLY A 32 16.15 -7.29 -21.22
N GLU A 33 15.89 -7.39 -19.91
CA GLU A 33 14.91 -8.28 -19.32
C GLU A 33 13.56 -7.59 -19.06
N SER A 34 12.52 -8.37 -18.74
CA SER A 34 11.17 -7.86 -18.46
C SER A 34 11.12 -7.04 -17.17
N ALA A 35 10.28 -6.02 -17.16
CA ALA A 35 10.06 -5.17 -15.99
C ALA A 35 8.61 -4.71 -15.88
N VAL A 36 8.23 -4.30 -14.68
CA VAL A 36 7.03 -3.51 -14.42
C VAL A 36 7.41 -2.04 -14.47
N VAL A 37 6.68 -1.23 -15.21
CA VAL A 37 6.87 0.23 -15.23
C VAL A 37 5.82 0.88 -14.35
N HIS A 38 6.26 1.67 -13.38
CA HIS A 38 5.38 2.41 -12.48
C HIS A 38 5.18 3.83 -13.02
N LEU A 39 3.92 4.19 -13.23
CA LEU A 39 3.49 5.52 -13.64
C LEU A 39 2.90 6.28 -12.46
N ASP A 40 3.28 7.51 -12.27
CA ASP A 40 2.56 8.40 -11.38
C ASP A 40 1.35 9.00 -12.11
N THR A 41 0.18 8.55 -11.73
CA THR A 41 -1.08 9.07 -12.28
C THR A 41 -1.74 10.09 -11.38
N GLY A 42 -1.03 10.55 -10.33
CA GLY A 42 -1.48 11.61 -9.43
C GLY A 42 -1.40 11.28 -7.95
N MET A 43 -0.57 10.31 -7.54
CA MET A 43 -0.27 10.07 -6.13
C MET A 43 0.90 10.92 -5.63
N GLU A 44 1.73 11.43 -6.55
CA GLU A 44 2.89 12.31 -6.28
C GLU A 44 3.89 11.69 -5.28
N ARG A 45 4.18 10.40 -5.49
CA ARG A 45 5.07 9.66 -4.58
C ARG A 45 6.19 8.91 -5.29
N LEU A 46 5.86 8.01 -6.19
CA LEU A 46 6.79 7.20 -6.98
C LEU A 46 6.20 6.94 -8.36
N GLY A 47 7.04 6.72 -9.33
CA GLY A 47 6.66 6.43 -10.71
C GLY A 47 7.18 7.48 -11.68
N LEU A 48 7.17 7.15 -12.95
CA LEU A 48 7.49 8.06 -14.03
C LEU A 48 6.32 9.01 -14.29
N SER A 49 6.58 10.22 -14.69
CA SER A 49 5.57 11.05 -15.35
C SER A 49 5.15 10.44 -16.68
N ILE A 50 4.05 10.90 -17.24
CA ILE A 50 3.60 10.41 -18.55
C ILE A 50 4.63 10.77 -19.65
N GLU A 51 5.25 11.95 -19.58
CA GLU A 51 6.28 12.40 -20.51
C GLU A 51 7.54 11.53 -20.42
N GLU A 52 8.02 11.25 -19.21
CA GLU A 52 9.14 10.35 -18.98
C GLU A 52 8.84 8.94 -19.47
N PHE A 53 7.61 8.46 -19.26
CA PHE A 53 7.18 7.16 -19.75
C PHE A 53 7.20 7.08 -21.27
N VAL A 54 6.68 8.09 -21.95
CA VAL A 54 6.69 8.16 -23.44
C VAL A 54 8.13 8.13 -23.95
N GLU A 55 9.03 8.90 -23.35
CA GLU A 55 10.46 8.88 -23.70
C GLU A 55 11.07 7.48 -23.52
N MET A 56 10.93 6.90 -22.33
CA MET A 56 11.53 5.60 -22.01
C MET A 56 10.92 4.45 -22.81
N SER A 57 9.63 4.46 -23.06
CA SER A 57 8.93 3.43 -23.83
C SER A 57 9.28 3.41 -25.32
N SER A 58 9.90 4.48 -25.84
CA SER A 58 10.39 4.53 -27.21
C SER A 58 11.59 3.58 -27.47
N SER A 59 12.32 3.20 -26.44
CA SER A 59 13.44 2.27 -26.54
C SER A 59 13.00 0.86 -26.93
N ASN A 60 13.58 0.32 -27.99
CA ASN A 60 13.28 -1.06 -28.46
C ASN A 60 13.78 -2.15 -27.52
N ARG A 61 14.61 -1.84 -26.55
CA ARG A 61 15.19 -2.78 -25.59
C ARG A 61 14.41 -2.85 -24.26
N LEU A 62 13.54 -1.89 -23.97
CA LEU A 62 12.66 -1.95 -22.80
C LEU A 62 11.53 -2.95 -23.05
N LYS A 63 11.46 -3.99 -22.22
CA LYS A 63 10.41 -5.01 -22.24
C LYS A 63 9.47 -4.77 -21.07
N ILE A 64 8.23 -4.39 -21.38
CA ILE A 64 7.21 -4.05 -20.38
C ILE A 64 6.24 -5.22 -20.22
N GLU A 65 6.22 -5.82 -19.04
CA GLU A 65 5.28 -6.88 -18.67
C GLU A 65 3.98 -6.32 -18.06
N MET A 66 4.11 -5.21 -17.33
CA MET A 66 2.98 -4.61 -16.64
C MET A 66 3.17 -3.10 -16.50
N LEU A 67 2.09 -2.35 -16.67
CA LEU A 67 1.98 -0.97 -16.21
C LEU A 67 1.35 -0.95 -14.81
N MET A 68 1.99 -0.26 -13.89
CA MET A 68 1.54 -0.11 -12.53
C MET A 68 1.31 1.36 -12.18
N SER A 69 0.28 1.65 -11.42
CA SER A 69 0.11 2.92 -10.71
C SER A 69 -0.51 2.67 -9.34
N HIS A 70 -0.88 3.71 -8.61
CA HIS A 70 -1.46 3.57 -7.27
C HIS A 70 -2.53 4.62 -7.04
N PHE A 71 -3.71 4.19 -6.60
CA PHE A 71 -4.78 5.11 -6.23
C PHE A 71 -4.40 5.98 -5.03
N ALA A 72 -4.61 7.27 -5.15
CA ALA A 72 -4.42 8.23 -4.07
C ALA A 72 -5.64 8.36 -3.15
N ARG A 73 -6.84 8.13 -3.68
CA ARG A 73 -8.12 8.37 -2.97
C ARG A 73 -9.13 7.22 -3.08
N ALA A 74 -8.68 5.98 -3.15
CA ALA A 74 -9.57 4.83 -3.22
C ALA A 74 -10.36 4.56 -1.91
N ASP A 75 -9.94 5.13 -0.80
CA ASP A 75 -10.70 5.18 0.46
C ASP A 75 -11.96 6.04 0.37
N GLU A 76 -12.05 6.88 -0.65
CA GLU A 76 -13.24 7.62 -1.10
C GLU A 76 -13.63 7.13 -2.51
N PRO A 77 -14.33 6.01 -2.67
CA PRO A 77 -14.51 5.34 -3.96
C PRO A 77 -15.16 6.21 -5.05
N ASP A 78 -16.10 7.08 -4.65
CA ASP A 78 -16.84 7.95 -5.58
C ASP A 78 -16.10 9.28 -5.89
N HIS A 79 -14.89 9.46 -5.36
CA HIS A 79 -14.14 10.69 -5.62
C HIS A 79 -13.70 10.76 -7.09
N PRO A 80 -14.00 11.88 -7.82
CA PRO A 80 -13.78 11.98 -9.28
C PRO A 80 -12.31 11.85 -9.68
N PHE A 81 -11.38 12.13 -8.78
CA PHE A 81 -9.95 11.95 -9.02
C PHE A 81 -9.56 10.49 -9.29
N ASN A 82 -10.30 9.52 -8.75
CA ASN A 82 -10.06 8.11 -9.03
C ASN A 82 -10.23 7.81 -10.53
N GLN A 83 -11.29 8.34 -11.15
CA GLN A 83 -11.50 8.19 -12.60
C GLN A 83 -10.41 8.89 -13.41
N THR A 84 -9.92 10.03 -12.95
CA THR A 84 -8.78 10.72 -13.58
C THR A 84 -7.54 9.83 -13.60
N GLN A 85 -7.21 9.16 -12.49
CA GLN A 85 -6.09 8.23 -12.42
C GLN A 85 -6.26 7.03 -13.34
N VAL A 86 -7.47 6.46 -13.39
CA VAL A 86 -7.80 5.37 -14.33
C VAL A 86 -7.57 5.81 -15.77
N ASN A 87 -8.10 6.95 -16.16
CA ASN A 87 -7.99 7.45 -17.54
C ASN A 87 -6.52 7.66 -17.94
N ARG A 88 -5.71 8.29 -17.07
CA ARG A 88 -4.28 8.49 -17.30
C ARG A 88 -3.52 7.17 -17.53
N LEU A 89 -3.82 6.15 -16.72
CA LEU A 89 -3.19 4.84 -16.86
C LEU A 89 -3.63 4.12 -18.13
N LEU A 90 -4.91 4.19 -18.50
CA LEU A 90 -5.43 3.61 -19.74
C LEU A 90 -4.87 4.31 -20.97
N ASP A 91 -4.71 5.63 -20.93
CA ASP A 91 -4.10 6.38 -22.05
C ASP A 91 -2.64 5.95 -22.26
N ALA A 92 -1.87 5.82 -21.17
CA ALA A 92 -0.51 5.29 -21.23
C ALA A 92 -0.47 3.84 -21.77
N HIS A 93 -1.41 2.98 -21.35
CA HIS A 93 -1.54 1.63 -21.86
C HIS A 93 -1.81 1.60 -23.39
N ARG A 94 -2.70 2.46 -23.86
CA ARG A 94 -3.01 2.56 -25.30
C ARG A 94 -1.79 2.94 -26.13
N LEU A 95 -0.91 3.80 -25.64
CA LEU A 95 0.31 4.23 -26.33
C LEU A 95 1.26 3.06 -26.64
N ILE A 96 1.27 2.02 -25.81
CA ILE A 96 2.21 0.91 -25.92
C ILE A 96 1.57 -0.41 -26.34
N LYS A 97 0.23 -0.49 -26.43
CA LYS A 97 -0.54 -1.72 -26.65
C LYS A 97 -0.15 -2.44 -27.94
N GLU A 98 0.13 -1.71 -29.02
CA GLU A 98 0.55 -2.33 -30.29
C GLU A 98 1.87 -3.07 -30.15
N ARG A 99 2.79 -2.52 -29.38
CA ARG A 99 4.12 -3.09 -29.16
C ARG A 99 4.13 -4.16 -28.07
N PHE A 100 3.28 -4.00 -27.05
CA PHE A 100 3.16 -4.90 -25.90
C PHE A 100 1.70 -5.38 -25.76
N PRO A 101 1.21 -6.25 -26.65
CA PRO A 101 -0.21 -6.61 -26.70
C PRO A 101 -0.71 -7.33 -25.45
N PHE A 102 0.20 -7.94 -24.68
CA PHE A 102 -0.13 -8.69 -23.45
C PHE A 102 0.25 -7.95 -22.18
N VAL A 103 0.56 -6.64 -22.27
CA VAL A 103 0.91 -5.87 -21.09
C VAL A 103 -0.28 -5.79 -20.12
N ARG A 104 -0.03 -6.19 -18.88
CA ARG A 104 -1.04 -6.17 -17.81
C ARG A 104 -1.11 -4.80 -17.16
N ILE A 105 -2.20 -4.55 -16.43
CA ILE A 105 -2.40 -3.32 -15.64
C ILE A 105 -2.50 -3.66 -14.16
N SER A 106 -1.93 -2.81 -13.31
CA SER A 106 -2.08 -2.89 -11.86
C SER A 106 -2.26 -1.50 -11.26
N LEU A 107 -3.45 -1.22 -10.75
CA LEU A 107 -3.80 0.05 -10.11
C LEU A 107 -4.39 -0.17 -8.70
N ASN A 108 -5.20 -1.22 -8.55
CA ASN A 108 -6.01 -1.45 -7.35
C ASN A 108 -5.17 -1.79 -6.12
N ASN A 109 -5.34 -0.98 -5.07
CA ASN A 109 -4.89 -1.23 -3.70
C ASN A 109 -6.01 -1.88 -2.88
N SER A 110 -5.83 -2.06 -1.56
CA SER A 110 -6.84 -2.66 -0.68
C SER A 110 -8.20 -1.97 -0.76
N ALA A 111 -8.23 -0.63 -0.77
CA ALA A 111 -9.48 0.12 -0.82
C ALA A 111 -10.21 -0.08 -2.15
N ALA A 112 -9.49 0.05 -3.26
CA ALA A 112 -10.06 -0.15 -4.59
C ALA A 112 -10.60 -1.57 -4.78
N CYS A 113 -9.88 -2.60 -4.29
CA CYS A 113 -10.35 -3.97 -4.29
C CYS A 113 -11.65 -4.18 -3.54
N LEU A 114 -11.71 -3.70 -2.29
CA LEU A 114 -12.89 -3.86 -1.43
C LEU A 114 -14.09 -3.04 -1.94
N ALA A 115 -13.84 -1.91 -2.58
CA ALA A 115 -14.87 -1.08 -3.20
C ALA A 115 -15.37 -1.60 -4.55
N GLY A 116 -14.69 -2.60 -5.14
CA GLY A 116 -15.01 -3.08 -6.48
C GLY A 116 -14.75 -2.03 -7.56
N MET A 117 -13.73 -1.17 -7.33
CA MET A 117 -13.36 -0.15 -8.30
C MET A 117 -12.61 -0.77 -9.47
N SER A 118 -12.70 -0.14 -10.62
CA SER A 118 -11.87 -0.40 -11.81
C SER A 118 -11.67 -1.89 -12.15
N ASP A 119 -12.48 -2.39 -13.03
CA ASP A 119 -12.28 -3.69 -13.65
C ASP A 119 -11.44 -3.52 -14.94
N PHE A 120 -10.25 -4.09 -14.95
CA PHE A 120 -9.36 -4.13 -16.10
C PHE A 120 -9.27 -5.55 -16.68
N SER A 121 -10.33 -6.34 -16.58
CA SER A 121 -10.34 -7.77 -16.98
C SER A 121 -9.82 -7.98 -18.40
N ASP A 122 -10.13 -7.08 -19.32
CA ASP A 122 -9.69 -7.12 -20.72
C ASP A 122 -8.18 -6.95 -20.91
N CYS A 123 -7.49 -6.38 -19.91
CA CYS A 123 -6.04 -6.12 -19.94
C CYS A 123 -5.23 -7.07 -19.05
N GLY A 124 -5.91 -7.97 -18.32
CA GLY A 124 -5.29 -8.76 -17.27
C GLY A 124 -4.93 -7.90 -16.06
N THR A 125 -5.66 -8.06 -14.97
CA THR A 125 -5.51 -7.24 -13.76
C THR A 125 -4.70 -7.95 -12.69
N LEU A 126 -3.76 -7.24 -12.08
CA LEU A 126 -3.12 -7.65 -10.84
C LEU A 126 -3.47 -6.65 -9.74
N VAL A 127 -4.03 -7.15 -8.65
CA VAL A 127 -4.37 -6.34 -7.48
C VAL A 127 -3.27 -6.42 -6.42
N ARG A 128 -3.08 -5.35 -5.66
CA ARG A 128 -2.05 -5.26 -4.62
C ARG A 128 -2.70 -4.95 -3.28
N GLY A 129 -3.28 -6.00 -2.68
CA GLY A 129 -3.80 -5.92 -1.31
C GLY A 129 -2.65 -5.67 -0.33
N GLY A 130 -2.84 -4.70 0.55
CA GLY A 130 -1.93 -4.38 1.64
C GLY A 130 -2.65 -4.53 2.98
N ILE A 131 -3.14 -3.43 3.55
CA ILE A 131 -3.77 -3.39 4.87
C ILE A 131 -4.94 -4.38 5.03
N ALA A 132 -5.70 -4.65 3.97
CA ALA A 132 -6.80 -5.62 4.00
C ALA A 132 -6.34 -7.05 4.29
N LEU A 133 -5.12 -7.43 3.87
CA LEU A 133 -4.56 -8.76 4.16
C LEU A 133 -4.27 -8.97 5.65
N TYR A 134 -4.15 -7.88 6.40
CA TYR A 134 -3.93 -7.89 7.85
C TYR A 134 -5.23 -7.62 8.63
N GLY A 135 -6.38 -7.61 7.96
CA GLY A 135 -7.68 -7.35 8.58
C GLY A 135 -7.97 -5.89 8.90
N GLY A 136 -7.09 -4.96 8.45
CA GLY A 136 -7.29 -3.53 8.63
C GLY A 136 -8.17 -2.93 7.54
N SER A 137 -9.22 -2.19 7.94
CA SER A 137 -10.06 -1.44 6.99
C SER A 137 -9.31 -0.24 6.43
N PRO A 138 -9.24 -0.05 5.11
CA PRO A 138 -8.74 1.16 4.50
C PRO A 138 -9.73 2.33 4.56
N PHE A 139 -10.99 2.08 4.95
CA PHE A 139 -12.05 3.08 5.00
C PHE A 139 -12.20 3.65 6.40
N ARG A 140 -12.48 4.95 6.51
CA ARG A 140 -12.68 5.63 7.81
C ARG A 140 -14.04 5.31 8.43
N THR A 141 -15.09 5.13 7.62
CA THR A 141 -16.46 4.92 8.04
C THR A 141 -17.18 4.09 6.98
N SER A 142 -16.94 2.80 6.87
CA SER A 142 -17.58 2.03 5.81
C SER A 142 -17.91 0.63 6.25
N GLU A 143 -19.13 0.22 6.04
CA GLU A 143 -19.62 -1.17 6.13
C GLU A 143 -18.80 -2.12 5.23
N LYS A 144 -18.12 -1.60 4.19
CA LYS A 144 -17.24 -2.39 3.32
C LYS A 144 -16.01 -2.93 4.05
N GLY A 145 -15.56 -2.25 5.11
CA GLY A 145 -14.46 -2.71 5.97
C GLY A 145 -14.86 -3.79 6.97
N ASP A 146 -16.14 -3.92 7.29
CA ASP A 146 -16.65 -4.83 8.32
C ASP A 146 -16.58 -6.32 7.92
N ARG A 147 -16.24 -6.60 6.65
CA ARG A 147 -16.06 -7.96 6.12
C ARG A 147 -14.66 -8.53 6.34
N LEU A 148 -13.74 -7.73 6.88
CA LEU A 148 -12.36 -8.15 7.10
C LEU A 148 -12.23 -8.86 8.45
N ALA A 149 -11.63 -10.06 8.43
CA ALA A 149 -11.31 -10.78 9.65
C ALA A 149 -9.98 -10.28 10.23
N THR A 150 -9.91 -10.17 11.56
CA THR A 150 -8.66 -9.89 12.26
C THR A 150 -7.67 -11.03 12.04
N VAL A 151 -6.47 -10.71 11.57
CA VAL A 151 -5.42 -11.69 11.24
C VAL A 151 -4.34 -11.77 12.31
N ALA A 152 -4.13 -10.68 13.05
CA ALA A 152 -3.12 -10.61 14.10
C ALA A 152 -3.76 -10.35 15.47
N SER A 153 -3.25 -11.01 16.50
CA SER A 153 -3.59 -10.77 17.90
C SER A 153 -2.33 -10.54 18.73
N LEU A 154 -2.42 -9.63 19.67
CA LEU A 154 -1.35 -9.36 20.63
C LEU A 154 -1.80 -9.77 22.02
N SER A 155 -1.03 -10.64 22.67
CA SER A 155 -1.29 -11.11 24.02
C SER A 155 -0.17 -10.68 24.96
N ALA A 156 -0.54 -10.30 26.18
CA ALA A 156 0.43 -9.96 27.22
C ALA A 156 0.04 -10.59 28.56
N ARG A 157 1.06 -10.96 29.35
CA ARG A 157 0.82 -11.53 30.69
C ARG A 157 0.32 -10.45 31.65
N VAL A 158 -0.74 -10.75 32.40
CA VAL A 158 -1.13 -9.95 33.55
C VAL A 158 -0.10 -10.17 34.67
N ILE A 159 0.57 -9.10 35.08
CA ILE A 159 1.60 -9.13 36.12
C ILE A 159 0.95 -8.96 37.51
N GLN A 160 -0.04 -8.07 37.60
CA GLN A 160 -0.72 -7.73 38.85
C GLN A 160 -2.15 -7.27 38.56
N ILE A 161 -3.06 -7.57 39.49
CA ILE A 161 -4.39 -6.95 39.57
C ILE A 161 -4.44 -6.10 40.83
N ARG A 162 -4.94 -4.86 40.71
CA ARG A 162 -5.08 -3.92 41.82
C ARG A 162 -6.50 -3.39 41.88
N ARG A 163 -7.08 -3.44 43.10
CA ARG A 163 -8.34 -2.76 43.38
C ARG A 163 -8.06 -1.28 43.58
N VAL A 164 -8.70 -0.38 42.85
CA VAL A 164 -8.60 1.07 42.99
C VAL A 164 -9.99 1.66 43.23
N LYS A 165 -10.04 2.75 43.99
CA LYS A 165 -11.27 3.46 44.31
C LYS A 165 -11.65 4.44 43.21
N ALA A 166 -12.94 4.74 43.10
CA ALA A 166 -13.44 5.83 42.26
C ALA A 166 -12.66 7.13 42.49
N GLY A 167 -12.36 7.84 41.44
CA GLY A 167 -11.55 9.06 41.42
C GLY A 167 -10.03 8.85 41.44
N ALA A 168 -9.55 7.60 41.54
CA ALA A 168 -8.11 7.34 41.46
C ALA A 168 -7.55 7.61 40.08
N GLY A 169 -6.47 8.39 40.00
CA GLY A 169 -5.72 8.62 38.77
C GLY A 169 -4.77 7.47 38.45
N LEU A 170 -4.65 7.09 37.20
CA LEU A 170 -3.81 5.98 36.74
C LEU A 170 -2.59 6.48 35.96
N GLY A 171 -1.44 5.87 36.26
CA GLY A 171 -0.19 6.07 35.54
C GLY A 171 0.41 7.49 35.67
N TYR A 172 1.34 7.79 34.75
CA TYR A 172 2.01 9.07 34.71
C TYR A 172 1.05 10.23 34.41
N GLY A 173 1.13 11.29 35.22
CA GLY A 173 0.27 12.47 35.06
C GLY A 173 -1.18 12.26 35.45
N SER A 174 -1.57 11.05 35.89
CA SER A 174 -2.96 10.72 36.25
C SER A 174 -3.97 11.17 35.20
N THR A 175 -3.61 11.01 33.90
CA THR A 175 -4.40 11.50 32.78
C THR A 175 -5.70 10.71 32.56
N PHE A 176 -5.80 9.53 33.16
CA PHE A 176 -7.01 8.74 33.24
C PHE A 176 -7.41 8.55 34.68
N SER A 177 -8.67 8.76 35.03
CA SER A 177 -9.22 8.47 36.35
C SER A 177 -10.39 7.50 36.25
N VAL A 178 -10.53 6.62 37.25
CA VAL A 178 -11.62 5.66 37.27
C VAL A 178 -12.90 6.28 37.85
N ASP A 179 -14.03 6.07 37.17
CA ASP A 179 -15.32 6.65 37.61
C ASP A 179 -15.97 5.86 38.77
N GLN A 180 -15.58 4.59 38.93
CA GLN A 180 -16.09 3.69 39.95
C GLN A 180 -14.98 2.80 40.51
N ASN A 181 -15.25 2.12 41.63
CA ASN A 181 -14.31 1.14 42.17
C ASN A 181 -14.04 0.05 41.17
N SER A 182 -12.79 -0.10 40.73
CA SER A 182 -12.42 -0.95 39.60
C SER A 182 -11.24 -1.84 39.95
N ASP A 183 -11.15 -3.00 39.29
CA ASP A 183 -9.95 -3.82 39.27
C ASP A 183 -9.13 -3.45 38.04
N ILE A 184 -7.89 -3.06 38.24
CA ILE A 184 -6.93 -2.64 37.21
C ILE A 184 -5.89 -3.73 37.03
N ALA A 185 -5.81 -4.26 35.80
CA ALA A 185 -4.78 -5.20 35.41
C ALA A 185 -3.53 -4.46 34.92
N ILE A 186 -2.39 -4.80 35.48
CA ILE A 186 -1.08 -4.37 34.98
C ILE A 186 -0.56 -5.51 34.11
N VAL A 187 -0.27 -5.18 32.85
CA VAL A 187 0.21 -6.14 31.85
C VAL A 187 1.68 -5.91 31.53
N GLY A 188 2.39 -6.98 31.20
CA GLY A 188 3.81 -6.96 30.86
C GLY A 188 4.10 -6.54 29.44
N LEU A 189 3.49 -5.44 29.01
CA LEU A 189 3.67 -4.89 27.68
C LEU A 189 3.40 -3.38 27.70
N GLY A 190 4.30 -2.59 27.14
CA GLY A 190 4.17 -1.14 27.13
C GLY A 190 4.92 -0.47 25.98
N TYR A 191 5.09 0.84 26.08
CA TYR A 191 5.75 1.61 25.02
C TYR A 191 7.23 1.25 24.84
N ALA A 192 7.89 0.72 25.88
CA ALA A 192 9.26 0.22 25.77
C ALA A 192 9.37 -1.02 24.88
N ASP A 193 8.25 -1.75 24.66
CA ASP A 193 8.15 -2.91 23.80
C ASP A 193 7.66 -2.56 22.40
N GLY A 194 7.47 -1.27 22.11
CA GLY A 194 7.02 -0.78 20.81
C GLY A 194 5.52 -0.42 20.73
N LEU A 195 4.75 -0.49 21.82
CA LEU A 195 3.37 0.01 21.80
C LEU A 195 3.35 1.54 21.61
N PRO A 196 2.62 2.05 20.61
CA PRO A 196 2.52 3.49 20.41
C PRO A 196 1.89 4.19 21.62
N ARG A 197 2.52 5.26 22.11
CA ARG A 197 1.95 6.07 23.21
C ARG A 197 0.60 6.71 22.86
N SER A 198 0.30 6.84 21.56
CA SER A 198 -1.01 7.31 21.07
C SER A 198 -2.17 6.38 21.43
N LEU A 199 -1.89 5.14 21.88
CA LEU A 199 -2.89 4.21 22.41
C LEU A 199 -3.26 4.47 23.87
N SER A 200 -2.56 5.39 24.57
CA SER A 200 -2.92 5.77 25.94
C SER A 200 -4.33 6.37 25.99
N ASN A 201 -5.11 5.96 26.99
CA ASN A 201 -6.49 6.41 27.22
C ASN A 201 -7.48 6.10 26.07
N LYS A 202 -7.27 4.97 25.37
CA LYS A 202 -8.15 4.50 24.30
C LYS A 202 -8.84 3.20 24.69
#